data_e607a9b1b0f6f577c5ace5c5b6a77636
#
_entry.id   e607a9b1b0f6f577c5ace5c5b6a77636
#
_cell.length_a   1.000
_cell.length_b   1.000
_cell.length_c   1.000
_cell.angle_alpha   90.00
_cell.angle_beta   90.00
_cell.angle_gamma   90.00
#
_symmetry.space_group_name_H-M   'P 1'
#
loop_
_entity.id
_entity.type
_entity.pdbx_description
1 polymer ?
#
loop_
_entity_poly.entity_id
_entity_poly.type
_entity_poly.pdbx_seq_one_letter_code
_entity_poly.pdbx_strand_id
1 'polypeptide(L)'
;MKKLLLLALVAIFGVSVQAQNDPTVIKDQPAGTLTTYKRVSGKMFAYTKGEDGKQKLSLFDLATLAENNQPAGDLLMVTAADGKTVYLRNALTFGTYMDKDPFNAWIKGTKDGNVITVPAGQYIYYGELQEGSKAGIQVGYMEFKDGQIQPIDDPIKFYVDGASIKLGETYMEGQTMNDLKLKMLGGYWSDEKSLFCGDLETVFTTDPNGIETVAAGANKQVVGETYFDLSGRKLSKAGKGVSIKSVKFADGTTKSVKYIGK
;
A
#
# COMPACT_ATOMS: atom_id res chain seq x y z
N MET A 1 50.79 -26.36 60.74
CA MET A 1 49.71 -26.84 59.86
C MET A 1 48.79 -25.72 59.55
N LYS A 2 48.97 -25.10 58.39
CA LYS A 2 48.17 -23.93 57.91
C LYS A 2 47.09 -24.49 56.96
N LYS A 3 45.83 -24.38 57.36
CA LYS A 3 44.69 -24.74 56.51
C LYS A 3 44.41 -23.58 55.56
N LEU A 4 44.69 -23.77 54.29
CA LEU A 4 44.26 -22.87 53.21
C LEU A 4 42.76 -23.05 52.99
N LEU A 5 41.99 -22.02 53.24
CA LEU A 5 40.57 -21.96 52.85
C LEU A 5 40.50 -21.39 51.42
N LEU A 6 40.15 -22.29 50.49
CA LEU A 6 39.92 -21.90 49.09
C LEU A 6 38.47 -21.39 48.98
N LEU A 7 38.31 -20.07 48.88
CA LEU A 7 37.02 -19.46 48.62
C LEU A 7 36.74 -19.52 47.10
N ALA A 8 35.91 -20.44 46.67
CA ALA A 8 35.43 -20.50 45.29
C ALA A 8 34.38 -19.39 45.08
N LEU A 9 34.78 -18.32 44.43
CA LEU A 9 33.87 -17.27 43.98
C LEU A 9 33.11 -17.78 42.73
N VAL A 10 31.90 -18.30 42.93
CA VAL A 10 31.00 -18.59 41.82
C VAL A 10 30.43 -17.26 41.32
N ALA A 11 31.03 -16.74 40.26
CA ALA A 11 30.43 -15.62 39.50
C ALA A 11 29.20 -16.17 38.79
N ILE A 12 28.02 -15.94 39.36
CA ILE A 12 26.76 -16.14 38.68
C ILE A 12 26.65 -15.01 37.64
N PHE A 13 27.09 -15.28 36.43
CA PHE A 13 26.67 -14.46 35.29
C PHE A 13 25.17 -14.66 35.10
N GLY A 14 24.42 -13.77 35.72
CA GLY A 14 23.01 -13.63 35.40
C GLY A 14 22.90 -13.22 33.93
N VAL A 15 22.71 -14.17 33.04
CA VAL A 15 22.22 -13.92 31.72
C VAL A 15 20.79 -13.41 31.92
N SER A 16 20.64 -12.09 31.99
CA SER A 16 19.33 -11.46 31.86
C SER A 16 18.85 -11.78 30.44
N VAL A 17 18.11 -12.86 30.31
CA VAL A 17 17.24 -13.05 29.16
C VAL A 17 16.26 -11.89 29.25
N GLN A 18 16.56 -10.80 28.55
CA GLN A 18 15.56 -9.78 28.28
C GLN A 18 14.48 -10.53 27.49
N ALA A 19 13.34 -10.74 28.13
CA ALA A 19 12.15 -11.15 27.43
C ALA A 19 11.92 -10.09 26.35
N GLN A 20 12.22 -10.44 25.11
CA GLN A 20 12.02 -9.55 23.97
C GLN A 20 10.51 -9.40 23.88
N ASN A 21 10.01 -8.23 24.31
CA ASN A 21 8.59 -7.93 24.20
C ASN A 21 8.18 -8.07 22.75
N ASP A 22 7.09 -8.80 22.51
CA ASP A 22 6.51 -8.91 21.18
C ASP A 22 6.28 -7.50 20.60
N PRO A 23 6.53 -7.29 19.30
CA PRO A 23 6.35 -6.00 18.68
C PRO A 23 4.88 -5.56 18.76
N THR A 24 4.67 -4.24 18.78
CA THR A 24 3.33 -3.69 18.80
C THR A 24 2.62 -3.90 17.48
N VAL A 25 1.45 -4.53 17.52
CA VAL A 25 0.54 -4.70 16.38
C VAL A 25 -0.80 -4.06 16.76
N ILE A 26 -1.24 -3.07 16.01
CA ILE A 26 -2.52 -2.37 16.27
C ILE A 26 -3.65 -3.17 15.60
N LYS A 27 -4.27 -4.09 16.36
CA LYS A 27 -5.33 -4.97 15.85
C LYS A 27 -6.71 -4.31 15.88
N ASP A 28 -7.01 -3.60 16.96
CA ASP A 28 -8.31 -2.95 17.16
C ASP A 28 -8.38 -1.64 16.39
N GLN A 29 -9.59 -1.28 15.97
CA GLN A 29 -9.81 0.00 15.29
C GLN A 29 -9.47 1.16 16.22
N PRO A 30 -8.53 2.04 15.84
CA PRO A 30 -8.21 3.23 16.62
C PRO A 30 -9.41 4.19 16.74
N ALA A 31 -9.42 5.00 17.80
CA ALA A 31 -10.42 6.04 17.97
C ALA A 31 -10.27 7.15 16.93
N GLY A 32 -11.39 7.59 16.35
CA GLY A 32 -11.41 8.65 15.33
C GLY A 32 -12.54 8.46 14.33
N THR A 33 -12.47 9.24 13.26
CA THR A 33 -13.42 9.16 12.14
C THR A 33 -12.93 8.14 11.11
N LEU A 34 -13.73 7.09 10.91
CA LEU A 34 -13.45 6.07 9.89
C LEU A 34 -13.95 6.54 8.52
N THR A 35 -13.08 6.42 7.52
CA THR A 35 -13.40 6.62 6.09
C THR A 35 -12.98 5.39 5.30
N THR A 36 -13.84 4.90 4.43
CA THR A 36 -13.56 3.77 3.54
C THR A 36 -13.28 4.28 2.14
N TYR A 37 -12.17 3.86 1.57
CA TYR A 37 -11.75 4.17 0.21
C TYR A 37 -11.73 2.89 -0.62
N LYS A 38 -12.47 2.89 -1.72
CA LYS A 38 -12.44 1.79 -2.69
C LYS A 38 -11.10 1.78 -3.43
N ARG A 39 -10.47 0.63 -3.53
CA ARG A 39 -9.29 0.44 -4.39
C ARG A 39 -9.77 0.38 -5.84
N VAL A 40 -9.33 1.31 -6.68
CA VAL A 40 -9.83 1.46 -8.06
C VAL A 40 -8.76 1.20 -9.13
N SER A 41 -7.50 1.26 -8.77
CA SER A 41 -6.40 0.88 -9.65
C SER A 41 -5.16 0.48 -8.85
N GLY A 42 -4.21 -0.15 -9.52
CA GLY A 42 -2.95 -0.59 -8.96
C GLY A 42 -2.54 -1.95 -9.50
N LYS A 43 -1.35 -2.36 -9.14
CA LYS A 43 -0.78 -3.65 -9.51
C LYS A 43 -0.27 -4.33 -8.25
N MET A 44 -0.60 -5.60 -8.10
CA MET A 44 -0.08 -6.45 -7.03
C MET A 44 1.11 -7.25 -7.55
N PHE A 45 2.16 -7.28 -6.75
CA PHE A 45 3.38 -8.01 -7.01
C PHE A 45 3.51 -9.18 -6.03
N ALA A 46 3.60 -10.39 -6.52
CA ALA A 46 3.68 -11.57 -5.67
C ALA A 46 4.51 -12.68 -6.31
N TYR A 47 5.02 -13.56 -5.46
CA TYR A 47 5.61 -14.80 -5.94
C TYR A 47 4.52 -15.80 -6.32
N THR A 48 4.65 -16.33 -7.53
CA THR A 48 3.82 -17.43 -8.01
C THR A 48 4.69 -18.64 -8.32
N LYS A 49 4.06 -19.80 -8.42
CA LYS A 49 4.75 -21.02 -8.83
C LYS A 49 4.67 -21.15 -10.35
N GLY A 50 5.83 -21.16 -11.01
CA GLY A 50 5.92 -21.43 -12.45
C GLY A 50 5.60 -22.88 -12.81
N GLU A 51 5.43 -23.18 -14.10
CA GLU A 51 5.18 -24.54 -14.61
C GLU A 51 6.33 -25.50 -14.27
N ASP A 52 7.54 -24.98 -14.15
CA ASP A 52 8.75 -25.72 -13.74
C ASP A 52 8.84 -25.94 -12.22
N GLY A 53 7.80 -25.54 -11.47
CA GLY A 53 7.74 -25.63 -10.02
C GLY A 53 8.59 -24.59 -9.27
N LYS A 54 9.33 -23.71 -9.97
CA LYS A 54 10.14 -22.66 -9.37
C LYS A 54 9.28 -21.43 -9.05
N GLN A 55 9.74 -20.68 -8.06
CA GLN A 55 9.14 -19.39 -7.76
C GLN A 55 9.38 -18.41 -8.91
N LYS A 56 8.32 -17.76 -9.34
CA LYS A 56 8.32 -16.72 -10.37
C LYS A 56 7.68 -15.47 -9.79
N LEU A 57 8.27 -14.35 -10.10
CA LEU A 57 7.71 -13.05 -9.80
C LEU A 57 6.60 -12.74 -10.81
N SER A 58 5.43 -12.39 -10.31
CA SER A 58 4.26 -12.09 -11.14
C SER A 58 3.62 -10.77 -10.74
N LEU A 59 3.15 -10.05 -11.74
CA LEU A 59 2.46 -8.78 -11.60
C LEU A 59 1.00 -8.97 -12.03
N PHE A 60 0.08 -8.60 -11.14
CA PHE A 60 -1.36 -8.70 -11.38
C PHE A 60 -1.96 -7.29 -11.31
N ASP A 61 -2.77 -6.93 -12.27
CA ASP A 61 -3.59 -5.73 -12.16
C ASP A 61 -4.93 -6.01 -11.46
N LEU A 62 -5.60 -4.93 -11.06
CA LEU A 62 -6.88 -5.03 -10.38
C LEU A 62 -7.99 -5.68 -11.20
N ALA A 63 -7.98 -5.49 -12.51
CA ALA A 63 -8.96 -6.12 -13.40
C ALA A 63 -8.80 -7.64 -13.36
N THR A 64 -7.57 -8.14 -13.47
CA THR A 64 -7.27 -9.57 -13.37
C THR A 64 -7.70 -10.16 -12.02
N LEU A 65 -7.49 -9.43 -10.92
CA LEU A 65 -7.93 -9.88 -9.60
C LEU A 65 -9.45 -9.97 -9.50
N ALA A 66 -10.16 -8.99 -10.04
CA ALA A 66 -11.62 -8.95 -10.05
C ALA A 66 -12.22 -10.08 -10.91
N GLU A 67 -11.63 -10.37 -12.06
CA GLU A 67 -12.03 -11.48 -12.94
C GLU A 67 -11.91 -12.85 -12.25
N ASN A 68 -10.95 -12.99 -11.36
CA ASN A 68 -10.75 -14.21 -10.57
C ASN A 68 -11.57 -14.24 -9.27
N ASN A 69 -12.59 -13.40 -9.12
CA ASN A 69 -13.39 -13.24 -7.90
C ASN A 69 -12.54 -12.93 -6.64
N GLN A 70 -11.47 -12.21 -6.83
CA GLN A 70 -10.54 -11.86 -5.76
C GLN A 70 -10.54 -10.34 -5.59
N PRO A 71 -11.48 -9.80 -4.80
CA PRO A 71 -11.59 -8.35 -4.63
C PRO A 71 -10.34 -7.79 -3.95
N ALA A 72 -9.86 -6.69 -4.49
CA ALA A 72 -8.64 -6.05 -4.02
C ALA A 72 -8.78 -5.35 -2.66
N GLY A 73 -9.91 -5.45 -2.00
CA GLY A 73 -10.18 -4.88 -0.70
C GLY A 73 -10.09 -3.35 -0.59
N ASP A 74 -10.82 -2.80 0.33
CA ASP A 74 -10.91 -1.37 0.56
C ASP A 74 -9.83 -0.90 1.53
N LEU A 75 -9.25 0.28 1.29
CA LEU A 75 -8.44 0.96 2.29
C LEU A 75 -9.35 1.55 3.36
N LEU A 76 -9.13 1.20 4.60
CA LEU A 76 -9.76 1.84 5.74
C LEU A 76 -8.82 2.88 6.32
N MET A 77 -9.30 4.10 6.52
CA MET A 77 -8.55 5.17 7.16
C MET A 77 -9.29 5.70 8.36
N VAL A 78 -8.67 5.70 9.52
CA VAL A 78 -9.16 6.40 10.70
C VAL A 78 -8.35 7.69 10.87
N THR A 79 -9.05 8.83 10.95
CA THR A 79 -8.44 10.11 11.31
C THR A 79 -8.73 10.39 12.77
N ALA A 80 -7.70 10.55 13.59
CA ALA A 80 -7.84 10.86 15.01
C ALA A 80 -8.39 12.29 15.23
N ALA A 81 -8.79 12.58 16.47
CA ALA A 81 -9.41 13.87 16.83
C ALA A 81 -8.49 15.09 16.60
N ASP A 82 -7.18 14.90 16.55
CA ASP A 82 -6.19 15.95 16.24
C ASP A 82 -6.18 16.36 14.75
N GLY A 83 -6.91 15.63 13.90
CA GLY A 83 -6.94 15.85 12.46
C GLY A 83 -5.65 15.56 11.70
N LYS A 84 -4.59 15.14 12.41
CA LYS A 84 -3.23 14.89 11.86
C LYS A 84 -2.82 13.43 11.95
N THR A 85 -3.10 12.78 13.07
CA THR A 85 -2.81 11.35 13.22
C THR A 85 -3.79 10.55 12.40
N VAL A 86 -3.28 9.66 11.56
CA VAL A 86 -4.08 8.76 10.75
C VAL A 86 -3.65 7.31 10.96
N TYR A 87 -4.57 6.39 10.78
CA TYR A 87 -4.31 4.97 10.79
C TYR A 87 -4.87 4.38 9.51
N LEU A 88 -4.08 3.54 8.84
CA LEU A 88 -4.47 2.88 7.60
C LEU A 88 -4.52 1.38 7.81
N ARG A 89 -5.55 0.73 7.27
CA ARG A 89 -5.70 -0.72 7.22
C ARG A 89 -5.96 -1.15 5.77
N ASN A 90 -5.43 -2.29 5.35
CA ASN A 90 -5.49 -2.77 3.97
C ASN A 90 -4.77 -1.88 2.95
N ALA A 91 -3.66 -1.26 3.33
CA ALA A 91 -2.83 -0.53 2.39
C ALA A 91 -2.25 -1.43 1.30
N LEU A 92 -1.97 -2.71 1.63
CA LEU A 92 -1.54 -3.76 0.71
C LEU A 92 -2.73 -4.59 0.20
N THR A 93 -2.75 -4.91 -1.08
CA THR A 93 -3.80 -5.74 -1.70
C THR A 93 -3.86 -7.13 -1.08
N PHE A 94 -2.72 -7.73 -0.81
CA PHE A 94 -2.64 -9.09 -0.28
C PHE A 94 -3.20 -9.24 1.14
N GLY A 95 -3.24 -8.17 1.94
CA GLY A 95 -3.85 -8.19 3.27
C GLY A 95 -5.33 -8.55 3.25
N THR A 96 -6.00 -8.36 2.11
CA THR A 96 -7.42 -8.69 1.94
C THR A 96 -7.66 -10.09 1.43
N TYR A 97 -6.64 -10.74 0.90
CA TYR A 97 -6.69 -12.11 0.39
C TYR A 97 -6.77 -13.16 1.49
N MET A 98 -6.14 -12.88 2.59
CA MET A 98 -6.15 -13.75 3.75
C MET A 98 -7.41 -13.46 4.56
N ASP A 99 -8.53 -13.82 4.01
CA ASP A 99 -9.92 -13.47 4.32
C ASP A 99 -10.35 -13.58 5.79
N LYS A 100 -9.51 -13.98 6.66
CA LYS A 100 -9.85 -14.18 8.08
C LYS A 100 -8.77 -13.71 9.01
N ASP A 101 -7.99 -12.71 8.57
CA ASP A 101 -7.29 -12.04 9.62
C ASP A 101 -6.09 -12.73 10.24
N PRO A 102 -4.92 -12.62 9.80
CA PRO A 102 -4.06 -11.97 10.75
C PRO A 102 -3.23 -10.82 10.19
N PHE A 103 -3.25 -10.64 8.87
CA PHE A 103 -2.31 -9.72 8.19
C PHE A 103 -2.87 -8.30 7.97
N ASN A 104 -3.83 -7.90 8.80
CA ASN A 104 -4.65 -6.71 8.60
C ASN A 104 -4.62 -5.72 9.77
N ALA A 105 -3.50 -5.58 10.44
CA ALA A 105 -3.38 -4.57 11.49
C ALA A 105 -3.37 -3.15 10.91
N TRP A 106 -3.66 -2.19 11.76
CA TRP A 106 -3.57 -0.78 11.46
C TRP A 106 -2.12 -0.31 11.51
N ILE A 107 -1.71 0.49 10.53
CA ILE A 107 -0.43 1.20 10.53
C ILE A 107 -0.68 2.68 10.79
N LYS A 108 0.14 3.27 11.66
CA LYS A 108 0.02 4.66 12.09
C LYS A 108 0.83 5.58 11.20
N GLY A 109 0.24 6.69 10.79
CA GLY A 109 0.90 7.74 10.03
C GLY A 109 0.51 9.13 10.49
N THR A 110 1.05 10.13 9.83
CA THR A 110 0.70 11.53 10.00
C THR A 110 0.24 12.12 8.68
N LYS A 111 -0.78 12.96 8.72
CA LYS A 111 -1.27 13.73 7.59
C LYS A 111 -0.85 15.19 7.74
N ASP A 112 -0.14 15.70 6.75
CA ASP A 112 0.23 17.11 6.64
C ASP A 112 -0.19 17.63 5.27
N GLY A 113 -1.17 18.53 5.26
CA GLY A 113 -1.81 18.98 4.04
C GLY A 113 -2.42 17.80 3.26
N ASN A 114 -1.90 17.57 2.07
CA ASN A 114 -2.32 16.50 1.17
C ASN A 114 -1.39 15.28 1.18
N VAL A 115 -0.45 15.19 2.11
CA VAL A 115 0.48 14.06 2.22
C VAL A 115 0.23 13.29 3.50
N ILE A 116 0.07 11.98 3.37
CA ILE A 116 0.09 11.04 4.49
C ILE A 116 1.46 10.36 4.49
N THR A 117 2.17 10.43 5.60
CA THR A 117 3.48 9.81 5.80
C THR A 117 3.36 8.72 6.87
N VAL A 118 3.74 7.50 6.52
CA VAL A 118 3.71 6.33 7.40
C VAL A 118 5.13 5.84 7.60
N PRO A 119 5.67 5.78 8.83
CA PRO A 119 6.98 5.20 9.09
C PRO A 119 7.06 3.75 8.62
N ALA A 120 8.17 3.38 7.97
CA ALA A 120 8.45 2.00 7.57
C ALA A 120 8.63 1.07 8.78
N GLY A 121 8.54 -0.23 8.55
CA GLY A 121 8.83 -1.25 9.55
C GLY A 121 7.72 -1.49 10.58
N GLN A 122 6.53 -0.91 10.41
CA GLN A 122 5.39 -1.23 11.26
C GLN A 122 4.86 -2.62 10.96
N TYR A 123 4.47 -3.34 12.02
CA TYR A 123 3.93 -4.68 11.90
C TYR A 123 2.45 -4.65 11.51
N ILE A 124 2.11 -5.34 10.42
CA ILE A 124 0.73 -5.64 10.04
C ILE A 124 0.32 -7.03 10.52
N TYR A 125 1.28 -7.84 10.92
CA TYR A 125 1.11 -9.14 11.56
C TYR A 125 2.29 -9.45 12.47
N TYR A 126 2.02 -10.11 13.59
CA TYR A 126 3.01 -10.82 14.41
C TYR A 126 2.31 -11.91 15.18
N GLY A 127 2.81 -13.12 15.09
CA GLY A 127 2.21 -14.27 15.74
C GLY A 127 2.92 -15.58 15.45
N GLU A 128 2.37 -16.64 15.98
CA GLU A 128 2.86 -18.01 15.80
C GLU A 128 2.38 -18.56 14.45
N LEU A 129 3.33 -18.94 13.60
CA LEU A 129 3.05 -19.58 12.30
C LEU A 129 3.11 -21.11 12.40
N GLN A 130 4.00 -21.63 13.22
CA GLN A 130 4.15 -23.04 13.56
C GLN A 130 4.45 -23.15 15.05
N GLU A 131 4.18 -24.28 15.65
CA GLU A 131 4.40 -24.51 17.07
C GLU A 131 5.81 -24.07 17.50
N GLY A 132 5.88 -23.10 18.41
CA GLY A 132 7.11 -22.54 18.95
C GLY A 132 7.87 -21.57 18.06
N SER A 133 7.34 -21.20 16.88
CA SER A 133 7.98 -20.24 15.97
C SER A 133 7.08 -19.04 15.72
N LYS A 134 7.50 -17.86 16.20
CA LYS A 134 6.83 -16.58 15.91
C LYS A 134 7.50 -15.87 14.74
N ALA A 135 6.69 -15.31 13.85
CA ALA A 135 7.15 -14.46 12.78
C ALA A 135 6.25 -13.23 12.62
N GLY A 136 6.77 -12.20 11.98
CA GLY A 136 6.04 -10.98 11.73
C GLY A 136 6.13 -10.52 10.29
N ILE A 137 5.11 -9.81 9.84
CA ILE A 137 5.13 -9.10 8.56
C ILE A 137 5.14 -7.61 8.85
N GLN A 138 6.18 -6.97 8.35
CA GLN A 138 6.34 -5.52 8.38
C GLN A 138 5.94 -4.91 7.05
N VAL A 139 5.60 -3.62 7.05
CA VAL A 139 5.29 -2.86 5.85
C VAL A 139 6.30 -1.74 5.65
N GLY A 140 6.72 -1.52 4.41
CA GLY A 140 7.67 -0.49 4.02
C GLY A 140 7.82 -0.41 2.51
N TYR A 141 8.60 0.56 2.02
CA TYR A 141 9.04 0.47 0.65
C TYR A 141 10.08 -0.62 0.48
N MET A 142 10.02 -1.28 -0.65
CA MET A 142 11.00 -2.26 -1.10
C MET A 142 11.58 -1.84 -2.43
N GLU A 143 12.88 -2.01 -2.59
CA GLU A 143 13.60 -1.73 -3.82
C GLU A 143 14.33 -2.97 -4.33
N PHE A 144 14.50 -3.05 -5.65
CA PHE A 144 15.39 -4.02 -6.25
C PHE A 144 16.81 -3.46 -6.27
N LYS A 145 17.69 -4.12 -5.55
CA LYS A 145 19.10 -3.74 -5.42
C LYS A 145 19.95 -5.00 -5.27
N ASP A 146 21.10 -5.03 -5.93
CA ASP A 146 22.08 -6.13 -5.86
C ASP A 146 21.49 -7.52 -6.17
N GLY A 147 20.53 -7.57 -7.10
CA GLY A 147 19.87 -8.81 -7.52
C GLY A 147 18.74 -9.28 -6.59
N GLN A 148 18.38 -8.50 -5.58
CA GLN A 148 17.37 -8.86 -4.60
C GLN A 148 16.36 -7.72 -4.36
N ILE A 149 15.14 -8.09 -4.00
CA ILE A 149 14.14 -7.14 -3.51
C ILE A 149 14.29 -7.06 -2.00
N GLN A 150 14.61 -5.87 -1.49
CA GLN A 150 14.89 -5.64 -0.07
C GLN A 150 14.18 -4.39 0.45
N PRO A 151 13.80 -4.36 1.74
CA PRO A 151 13.18 -3.19 2.34
C PRO A 151 14.17 -2.04 2.48
N ILE A 152 13.63 -0.83 2.38
CA ILE A 152 14.33 0.43 2.66
C ILE A 152 13.62 1.19 3.77
N ASP A 153 14.36 2.05 4.47
CA ASP A 153 13.86 2.79 5.64
C ASP A 153 13.07 4.07 5.28
N ASP A 154 12.88 4.33 3.98
CA ASP A 154 12.09 5.48 3.53
C ASP A 154 10.65 5.40 4.06
N PRO A 155 10.10 6.49 4.58
CA PRO A 155 8.71 6.52 5.00
C PRO A 155 7.78 6.37 3.79
N ILE A 156 6.73 5.56 3.96
CA ILE A 156 5.68 5.36 2.96
C ILE A 156 4.88 6.64 2.81
N LYS A 157 4.62 7.07 1.58
CA LYS A 157 3.84 8.26 1.28
C LYS A 157 2.58 7.93 0.50
N PHE A 158 1.48 8.55 0.91
CA PHE A 158 0.24 8.58 0.15
C PHE A 158 -0.14 10.02 -0.11
N TYR A 159 -0.59 10.31 -1.31
CA TYR A 159 -1.01 11.63 -1.73
C TYR A 159 -2.53 11.71 -1.82
N VAL A 160 -3.12 12.65 -1.08
CA VAL A 160 -4.56 12.91 -1.06
C VAL A 160 -4.88 13.94 -2.13
N ASP A 161 -5.78 13.60 -3.04
CA ASP A 161 -6.25 14.47 -4.11
C ASP A 161 -7.78 14.40 -4.17
N GLY A 162 -8.43 15.36 -3.56
CA GLY A 162 -9.89 15.38 -3.40
C GLY A 162 -10.42 14.13 -2.69
N ALA A 163 -11.22 13.34 -3.38
CA ALA A 163 -11.80 12.09 -2.89
C ALA A 163 -10.83 10.90 -3.00
N SER A 164 -9.65 11.08 -3.57
CA SER A 164 -8.72 10.00 -3.87
C SER A 164 -7.48 10.03 -2.98
N ILE A 165 -6.92 8.85 -2.74
CA ILE A 165 -5.61 8.64 -2.11
C ILE A 165 -4.77 7.82 -3.08
N LYS A 166 -3.55 8.27 -3.39
CA LYS A 166 -2.62 7.58 -4.29
C LYS A 166 -1.38 7.14 -3.51
N LEU A 167 -0.98 5.90 -3.67
CA LEU A 167 0.33 5.43 -3.21
C LEU A 167 1.42 6.14 -4.00
N GLY A 168 2.31 6.82 -3.29
CA GLY A 168 3.38 7.61 -3.88
C GLY A 168 4.67 6.84 -4.08
N GLU A 169 5.55 7.41 -4.90
CA GLU A 169 6.95 7.00 -5.05
C GLU A 169 7.17 5.54 -5.48
N THR A 170 6.18 4.91 -6.11
CA THR A 170 6.29 3.55 -6.63
C THR A 170 6.51 3.56 -8.13
N TYR A 171 7.38 2.68 -8.61
CA TYR A 171 7.69 2.52 -10.04
C TYR A 171 8.22 1.12 -10.33
N MET A 172 8.08 0.71 -11.57
CA MET A 172 8.75 -0.46 -12.13
C MET A 172 9.18 -0.16 -13.56
N GLU A 173 10.47 -0.26 -13.82
CA GLU A 173 11.09 -0.09 -15.14
C GLU A 173 11.97 -1.31 -15.42
N GLY A 174 12.18 -1.61 -16.70
CA GLY A 174 12.94 -2.77 -17.13
C GLY A 174 12.08 -4.02 -17.35
N GLN A 175 12.63 -4.99 -18.07
CA GLN A 175 11.93 -6.23 -18.43
C GLN A 175 12.64 -7.49 -17.92
N THR A 176 13.88 -7.36 -17.52
CA THR A 176 14.72 -8.45 -17.04
C THR A 176 15.32 -8.11 -15.67
N MET A 177 15.79 -9.13 -14.95
CA MET A 177 16.44 -8.92 -13.65
C MET A 177 17.70 -8.06 -13.75
N ASN A 178 18.31 -7.95 -14.93
CA ASN A 178 19.54 -7.16 -15.11
C ASN A 178 19.27 -5.66 -15.28
N ASP A 179 18.08 -5.30 -15.74
CA ASP A 179 17.66 -3.91 -15.99
C ASP A 179 16.49 -3.46 -15.11
N LEU A 180 16.08 -4.30 -14.16
CA LEU A 180 14.96 -4.02 -13.27
C LEU A 180 15.30 -2.87 -12.33
N LYS A 181 14.46 -1.83 -12.38
CA LYS A 181 14.36 -0.79 -11.36
C LYS A 181 12.97 -0.89 -10.76
N LEU A 182 12.90 -1.09 -9.48
CA LEU A 182 11.66 -1.32 -8.77
C LEU A 182 11.68 -0.58 -7.44
N LYS A 183 10.62 0.19 -7.17
CA LYS A 183 10.24 0.65 -5.83
C LYS A 183 8.76 0.40 -5.66
N MET A 184 8.37 -0.36 -4.63
CA MET A 184 6.98 -0.71 -4.36
C MET A 184 6.68 -0.62 -2.87
N LEU A 185 5.40 -0.48 -2.52
CA LEU A 185 4.95 -0.73 -1.15
C LEU A 185 4.99 -2.24 -0.93
N GLY A 186 5.75 -2.72 0.04
CA GLY A 186 5.91 -4.14 0.31
C GLY A 186 5.47 -4.54 1.71
N GLY A 187 4.92 -5.75 1.82
CA GLY A 187 4.92 -6.54 3.04
C GLY A 187 6.11 -7.49 3.00
N TYR A 188 6.85 -7.57 4.07
CA TYR A 188 8.03 -8.43 4.16
C TYR A 188 8.16 -9.11 5.51
N TRP A 189 8.73 -10.31 5.51
CA TRP A 189 9.02 -11.05 6.72
C TRP A 189 10.05 -10.30 7.57
N SER A 190 9.76 -10.14 8.87
CA SER A 190 10.57 -9.29 9.75
C SER A 190 11.96 -9.83 10.04
N ASP A 191 12.14 -11.13 10.01
CA ASP A 191 13.38 -11.86 10.28
C ASP A 191 14.28 -11.93 9.03
N GLU A 192 13.76 -12.41 7.93
CA GLU A 192 14.53 -12.62 6.70
C GLU A 192 14.57 -11.39 5.79
N LYS A 193 13.73 -10.37 6.06
CA LYS A 193 13.53 -9.21 5.18
C LYS A 193 13.09 -9.58 3.76
N SER A 194 12.62 -10.81 3.58
CA SER A 194 12.17 -11.31 2.29
C SER A 194 10.77 -10.80 1.95
N LEU A 195 10.54 -10.56 0.66
CA LEU A 195 9.26 -10.09 0.15
C LEU A 195 8.15 -11.11 0.43
N PHE A 196 7.04 -10.63 1.00
CA PHE A 196 5.79 -11.36 1.12
C PHE A 196 4.82 -11.00 0.00
N CYS A 197 4.57 -9.70 -0.20
CA CYS A 197 3.74 -9.15 -1.28
C CYS A 197 4.10 -7.69 -1.51
N GLY A 198 3.62 -7.11 -2.62
CA GLY A 198 3.86 -5.70 -2.90
C GLY A 198 2.80 -5.08 -3.79
N ASP A 199 2.63 -3.78 -3.67
CA ASP A 199 1.69 -2.97 -4.44
C ASP A 199 2.41 -1.83 -5.15
N LEU A 200 1.97 -1.56 -6.38
CA LEU A 200 2.46 -0.51 -7.26
C LEU A 200 1.30 0.36 -7.75
N GLU A 201 1.53 1.66 -7.89
CA GLU A 201 0.61 2.58 -8.57
C GLU A 201 -0.83 2.54 -8.04
N THR A 202 -1.00 2.19 -6.77
CA THR A 202 -2.34 1.97 -6.19
C THR A 202 -3.07 3.28 -5.95
N VAL A 203 -4.33 3.30 -6.37
CA VAL A 203 -5.27 4.42 -6.15
C VAL A 203 -6.50 3.92 -5.42
N PHE A 204 -6.90 4.69 -4.42
CA PHE A 204 -8.11 4.50 -3.64
C PHE A 204 -9.01 5.73 -3.75
N THR A 205 -10.33 5.57 -3.66
CA THR A 205 -11.28 6.70 -3.70
C THR A 205 -12.52 6.44 -2.85
N THR A 206 -13.09 7.49 -2.29
CA THR A 206 -14.40 7.43 -1.63
C THR A 206 -15.54 7.48 -2.64
N ASP A 207 -15.26 7.87 -3.87
CA ASP A 207 -16.24 7.92 -4.96
C ASP A 207 -15.80 6.99 -6.11
N PRO A 208 -16.07 5.67 -6.03
CA PRO A 208 -15.69 4.70 -7.05
C PRO A 208 -16.42 4.89 -8.38
N ASN A 209 -17.54 5.62 -8.36
CA ASN A 209 -18.27 6.05 -9.56
C ASN A 209 -17.91 7.50 -9.92
N GLY A 210 -17.11 8.13 -9.08
CA GLY A 210 -16.62 9.48 -9.27
C GLY A 210 -15.84 9.54 -10.56
N ILE A 211 -16.41 10.27 -11.46
CA ILE A 211 -15.66 10.98 -12.45
C ILE A 211 -14.53 11.64 -11.70
N GLU A 212 -13.30 11.27 -12.01
CA GLU A 212 -12.20 12.17 -11.67
C GLU A 212 -12.68 13.56 -12.13
N THR A 213 -13.14 14.36 -11.20
CA THR A 213 -13.24 15.79 -11.44
C THR A 213 -11.83 16.11 -11.92
N VAL A 214 -11.71 16.53 -13.16
CA VAL A 214 -10.46 17.05 -13.67
C VAL A 214 -10.23 18.29 -12.83
N ALA A 215 -9.73 18.09 -11.62
CA ALA A 215 -9.01 19.12 -10.93
C ALA A 215 -7.91 19.44 -11.90
N ALA A 216 -8.10 20.54 -12.63
CA ALA A 216 -7.05 21.10 -13.44
C ALA A 216 -5.83 21.01 -12.55
N GLY A 217 -4.88 20.13 -12.95
CA GLY A 217 -3.62 20.01 -12.23
C GLY A 217 -3.18 21.43 -12.01
N ALA A 218 -2.82 21.81 -10.81
CA ALA A 218 -2.84 23.15 -10.23
C ALA A 218 -2.22 24.27 -11.10
N ASN A 219 -1.82 23.98 -12.34
CA ASN A 219 -1.21 24.91 -13.30
C ASN A 219 -1.57 24.66 -14.78
N LYS A 220 -2.54 23.76 -15.12
CA LYS A 220 -2.89 23.56 -16.53
C LYS A 220 -4.16 24.34 -16.88
N GLN A 221 -4.03 25.39 -17.68
CA GLN A 221 -5.15 26.17 -18.18
C GLN A 221 -5.99 25.32 -19.16
N VAL A 222 -7.28 25.14 -18.86
CA VAL A 222 -8.25 24.51 -19.76
C VAL A 222 -8.55 25.47 -20.93
N VAL A 223 -8.36 24.99 -22.15
CA VAL A 223 -8.61 25.77 -23.36
C VAL A 223 -9.80 25.26 -24.17
N GLY A 224 -10.38 24.12 -23.82
CA GLY A 224 -11.57 23.59 -24.47
C GLY A 224 -12.14 22.37 -23.82
N GLU A 225 -13.46 22.19 -23.96
CA GLU A 225 -14.20 21.02 -23.49
C GLU A 225 -15.08 20.48 -24.62
N THR A 226 -15.15 19.17 -24.74
CA THR A 226 -15.99 18.48 -25.72
C THR A 226 -16.68 17.31 -25.06
N TYR A 227 -17.93 17.08 -25.40
CA TYR A 227 -18.71 15.98 -24.85
C TYR A 227 -19.01 14.95 -25.94
N PHE A 228 -19.00 13.67 -25.57
CA PHE A 228 -19.33 12.55 -26.44
C PHE A 228 -20.32 11.62 -25.74
N ASP A 229 -21.21 10.99 -26.47
CA ASP A 229 -22.00 9.89 -25.96
C ASP A 229 -21.15 8.59 -25.85
N LEU A 230 -21.72 7.53 -25.29
CA LEU A 230 -21.01 6.26 -25.13
C LEU A 230 -20.69 5.56 -26.46
N SER A 231 -21.31 5.96 -27.56
CA SER A 231 -20.98 5.49 -28.92
C SER A 231 -19.86 6.30 -29.58
N GLY A 232 -19.31 7.32 -28.90
CA GLY A 232 -18.26 8.19 -29.40
C GLY A 232 -18.77 9.35 -30.27
N ARG A 233 -20.09 9.55 -30.39
CA ARG A 233 -20.65 10.67 -31.14
C ARG A 233 -20.54 11.96 -30.33
N LYS A 234 -20.04 13.02 -30.96
CA LYS A 234 -19.89 14.35 -30.36
C LYS A 234 -21.25 14.95 -30.01
N LEU A 235 -21.37 15.48 -28.83
CA LEU A 235 -22.55 16.15 -28.30
C LEU A 235 -22.29 17.67 -28.31
N SER A 236 -23.35 18.45 -28.57
CA SER A 236 -23.28 19.95 -28.57
C SER A 236 -23.14 20.50 -27.15
N LYS A 237 -23.57 19.76 -26.15
CA LYS A 237 -23.47 20.06 -24.69
C LYS A 237 -23.53 18.79 -23.89
N ALA A 238 -23.20 18.87 -22.59
CA ALA A 238 -23.40 17.76 -21.65
C ALA A 238 -24.88 17.34 -21.67
N GLY A 239 -25.12 16.06 -21.97
CA GLY A 239 -26.47 15.46 -21.93
C GLY A 239 -26.84 15.03 -20.51
N LYS A 240 -28.14 14.77 -20.27
CA LYS A 240 -28.57 14.03 -19.08
C LYS A 240 -28.07 12.59 -19.18
N GLY A 241 -27.61 12.03 -18.05
CA GLY A 241 -27.04 10.68 -18.00
C GLY A 241 -25.54 10.62 -18.26
N VAL A 242 -25.06 9.47 -18.70
CA VAL A 242 -23.62 9.20 -18.85
C VAL A 242 -23.11 9.69 -20.20
N SER A 243 -22.04 10.48 -20.20
CA SER A 243 -21.31 10.93 -21.37
C SER A 243 -19.81 10.94 -21.11
N ILE A 244 -18.99 11.14 -22.13
CA ILE A 244 -17.54 11.31 -22.02
C ILE A 244 -17.24 12.79 -22.20
N LYS A 245 -16.59 13.41 -21.21
CA LYS A 245 -16.09 14.78 -21.29
C LYS A 245 -14.60 14.73 -21.65
N SER A 246 -14.22 15.35 -22.74
CA SER A 246 -12.81 15.52 -23.14
C SER A 246 -12.40 16.97 -22.90
N VAL A 247 -11.34 17.15 -22.13
CA VAL A 247 -10.78 18.45 -21.74
C VAL A 247 -9.43 18.63 -22.43
N LYS A 248 -9.28 19.73 -23.17
CA LYS A 248 -8.01 20.11 -23.80
C LYS A 248 -7.33 21.19 -22.97
N PHE A 249 -6.04 21.03 -22.71
CA PHE A 249 -5.23 21.98 -21.97
C PHE A 249 -4.37 22.83 -22.89
N ALA A 250 -3.90 23.98 -22.37
CA ALA A 250 -3.07 24.92 -23.12
C ALA A 250 -1.71 24.35 -23.57
N ASP A 251 -1.23 23.32 -22.88
CA ASP A 251 -0.01 22.57 -23.24
C ASP A 251 -0.22 21.57 -24.39
N GLY A 252 -1.41 21.53 -24.99
CA GLY A 252 -1.77 20.64 -26.09
C GLY A 252 -2.22 19.25 -25.64
N THR A 253 -2.10 18.90 -24.37
CA THR A 253 -2.57 17.60 -23.84
C THR A 253 -4.08 17.56 -23.77
N THR A 254 -4.66 16.35 -23.87
CA THR A 254 -6.10 16.12 -23.76
C THR A 254 -6.35 15.02 -22.73
N LYS A 255 -7.33 15.24 -21.84
CA LYS A 255 -7.80 14.23 -20.89
C LYS A 255 -9.29 13.99 -21.11
N SER A 256 -9.69 12.71 -21.15
CA SER A 256 -11.09 12.32 -21.28
C SER A 256 -11.57 11.64 -20.01
N VAL A 257 -12.77 12.01 -19.55
CA VAL A 257 -13.38 11.49 -18.32
C VAL A 257 -14.86 11.16 -18.56
N LYS A 258 -15.38 10.18 -17.84
CA LYS A 258 -16.81 9.90 -17.79
C LYS A 258 -17.52 11.06 -17.08
N TYR A 259 -18.59 11.59 -17.65
CA TYR A 259 -19.39 12.68 -17.08
C TYR A 259 -20.84 12.23 -16.90
N ILE A 260 -21.43 12.58 -15.75
CA ILE A 260 -22.87 12.34 -15.47
C ILE A 260 -23.55 13.70 -15.39
N GLY A 261 -24.31 14.04 -16.45
CA GLY A 261 -25.15 15.22 -16.46
C GLY A 261 -26.39 15.01 -15.58
N LYS A 262 -26.69 16.01 -14.78
CA LYS A 262 -27.92 16.08 -13.96
C LYS A 262 -29.06 16.64 -14.75
#